data_047ed3c5cbe2fd3b221fade8f529f2c1
#
_entry.id   047ed3c5cbe2fd3b221fade8f529f2c1
#
_cell.length_a   1.000
_cell.length_b   1.000
_cell.length_c   1.000
_cell.angle_alpha   90.00
_cell.angle_beta   90.00
_cell.angle_gamma   90.00
#
_symmetry.space_group_name_H-M   'P 1'
#
loop_
_entity.id
_entity.type
_entity.pdbx_description
1 polymer ?
#
loop_
_entity_poly.entity_id
_entity_poly.type
_entity_poly.pdbx_seq_one_letter_code
_entity_poly.pdbx_strand_id
1 'polypeptide(L)'
;MALELEGQGVFESRGLPVLYCGVGKVNAAYALTRRLADYRHAGRALPHVLNFGTAGSRRHPAGTALECHAFVQRDMDVRGLGVPLGATPFDADIPLRLEFPPVFPQLAQAVCGTGDSFATTECAIECDVVDMEGYALAKVCWLERTRFTSVKWVSDGADSTAGADWQSNLHHAAERFLQLYEHLEEKDS
;
A
#
# COMPACT_ATOMS: atom_id res chain seq x y z
N MET A 1 2.10 -7.32 -2.50
CA MET A 1 0.66 -7.40 -2.85
C MET A 1 -0.09 -8.09 -1.73
N ALA A 2 -1.39 -7.81 -1.55
CA ALA A 2 -2.19 -8.51 -0.55
C ALA A 2 -2.54 -9.93 -1.00
N LEU A 3 -3.04 -10.08 -2.22
CA LEU A 3 -3.59 -11.31 -2.76
C LEU A 3 -2.94 -11.72 -4.09
N GLU A 4 -2.88 -13.02 -4.34
CA GLU A 4 -2.43 -13.58 -5.63
C GLU A 4 -3.27 -13.08 -6.82
N LEU A 5 -4.55 -12.81 -6.57
CA LEU A 5 -5.46 -12.22 -7.56
C LEU A 5 -5.00 -10.86 -8.09
N GLU A 6 -4.27 -10.07 -7.31
CA GLU A 6 -3.74 -8.77 -7.74
C GLU A 6 -2.52 -8.91 -8.65
N GLY A 7 -1.74 -9.98 -8.47
CA GLY A 7 -0.54 -10.26 -9.27
C GLY A 7 -0.80 -11.11 -10.50
N GLN A 8 -1.87 -11.93 -10.50
CA GLN A 8 -2.27 -12.84 -11.61
C GLN A 8 -1.13 -13.69 -12.20
N GLY A 9 -0.08 -13.96 -11.42
CA GLY A 9 1.08 -14.73 -11.86
C GLY A 9 2.01 -14.02 -12.84
N VAL A 10 1.81 -12.73 -13.15
CA VAL A 10 2.64 -12.02 -14.14
C VAL A 10 4.08 -11.85 -13.67
N PHE A 11 4.30 -11.63 -12.37
CA PHE A 11 5.62 -11.49 -11.79
C PHE A 11 6.33 -12.84 -11.70
N GLU A 12 5.63 -13.87 -11.24
CA GLU A 12 6.16 -15.24 -11.13
C GLU A 12 6.55 -15.81 -12.51
N SER A 13 5.79 -15.49 -13.55
CA SER A 13 6.12 -15.90 -14.93
C SER A 13 7.45 -15.31 -15.44
N ARG A 14 7.91 -14.21 -14.82
CA ARG A 14 9.23 -13.59 -15.07
C ARG A 14 10.29 -14.00 -14.05
N GLY A 15 9.99 -14.93 -13.15
CA GLY A 15 10.90 -15.37 -12.10
C GLY A 15 11.11 -14.33 -10.97
N LEU A 16 10.23 -13.32 -10.88
CA LEU A 16 10.30 -12.28 -9.88
C LEU A 16 9.63 -12.73 -8.57
N PRO A 17 10.30 -12.60 -7.42
CA PRO A 17 9.71 -13.00 -6.15
C PRO A 17 8.63 -12.02 -5.69
N VAL A 18 7.45 -12.54 -5.35
CA VAL A 18 6.34 -11.77 -4.78
C VAL A 18 6.08 -12.21 -3.35
N LEU A 19 5.82 -11.27 -2.45
CA LEU A 19 5.30 -11.52 -1.11
C LEU A 19 3.80 -11.21 -1.12
N TYR A 20 2.97 -12.23 -1.00
CA TYR A 20 1.55 -12.09 -0.75
C TYR A 20 1.31 -12.04 0.75
N CYS A 21 1.00 -10.85 1.25
CA CYS A 21 0.97 -10.59 2.69
C CYS A 21 -0.37 -10.91 3.36
N GLY A 22 -1.41 -11.19 2.59
CA GLY A 22 -2.78 -11.33 3.09
C GLY A 22 -3.45 -9.97 3.32
N VAL A 23 -4.77 -10.01 3.52
CA VAL A 23 -5.60 -8.81 3.71
C VAL A 23 -5.49 -8.30 5.14
N GLY A 24 -5.44 -6.97 5.26
CA GLY A 24 -5.50 -6.25 6.53
C GLY A 24 -4.15 -5.94 7.16
N LYS A 25 -4.15 -4.94 8.03
CA LYS A 25 -2.94 -4.36 8.65
C LYS A 25 -2.09 -5.40 9.40
N VAL A 26 -2.72 -6.30 10.14
CA VAL A 26 -2.01 -7.30 10.96
C VAL A 26 -1.27 -8.30 10.08
N ASN A 27 -1.93 -8.85 9.06
CA ASN A 27 -1.32 -9.78 8.12
C ASN A 27 -0.15 -9.13 7.37
N ALA A 28 -0.36 -7.91 6.85
CA ALA A 28 0.64 -7.16 6.13
C ALA A 28 1.89 -6.87 6.97
N ALA A 29 1.70 -6.37 8.19
CA ALA A 29 2.80 -6.10 9.12
C ALA A 29 3.57 -7.38 9.46
N TYR A 30 2.87 -8.48 9.78
CA TYR A 30 3.51 -9.75 10.15
C TYR A 30 4.32 -10.34 9.00
N ALA A 31 3.73 -10.42 7.80
CA ALA A 31 4.38 -11.02 6.64
C ALA A 31 5.65 -10.23 6.24
N LEU A 32 5.54 -8.90 6.16
CA LEU A 32 6.68 -8.06 5.79
C LEU A 32 7.78 -8.08 6.86
N THR A 33 7.43 -7.98 8.15
CA THR A 33 8.41 -8.03 9.24
C THR A 33 9.20 -9.34 9.21
N ARG A 34 8.52 -10.48 9.04
CA ARG A 34 9.19 -11.78 8.89
C ARG A 34 10.15 -11.79 7.70
N ARG A 35 9.69 -11.29 6.55
CA ARG A 35 10.52 -11.26 5.33
C ARG A 35 11.77 -10.40 5.51
N LEU A 36 11.66 -9.24 6.13
CA LEU A 36 12.81 -8.38 6.42
C LEU A 36 13.76 -9.00 7.46
N ALA A 37 13.21 -9.72 8.45
CA ALA A 37 14.01 -10.48 9.43
C ALA A 37 14.84 -11.59 8.74
N ASP A 38 14.30 -12.28 7.73
CA ASP A 38 15.05 -13.28 6.94
C ASP A 38 16.26 -12.64 6.22
N TYR A 39 16.12 -11.43 5.67
CA TYR A 39 17.24 -10.69 5.06
C TYR A 39 18.33 -10.38 6.08
N ARG A 40 17.96 -9.89 7.27
CA ARG A 40 18.92 -9.60 8.36
C ARG A 40 19.62 -10.86 8.84
N HIS A 41 18.87 -11.93 9.05
CA HIS A 41 19.43 -13.23 9.48
C HIS A 41 20.45 -13.79 8.48
N ALA A 42 20.21 -13.57 7.19
CA ALA A 42 21.11 -13.94 6.11
C ALA A 42 22.29 -12.97 5.91
N GLY A 43 22.42 -11.93 6.75
CA GLY A 43 23.45 -10.89 6.61
C GLY A 43 23.32 -10.02 5.35
N ARG A 44 22.13 -9.98 4.74
CA ARG A 44 21.85 -9.22 3.52
C ARG A 44 21.32 -7.83 3.86
N ALA A 45 21.63 -6.86 3.02
CA ALA A 45 20.99 -5.54 3.09
C ALA A 45 19.47 -5.66 2.92
N LEU A 46 18.71 -4.81 3.61
CA LEU A 46 17.26 -4.78 3.43
C LEU A 46 16.92 -4.33 2.00
N PRO A 47 15.91 -4.96 1.37
CA PRO A 47 15.54 -4.63 0.00
C PRO A 47 14.75 -3.32 -0.06
N HIS A 48 14.69 -2.71 -1.23
CA HIS A 48 13.64 -1.75 -1.53
C HIS A 48 12.29 -2.48 -1.60
N VAL A 49 11.35 -2.09 -0.76
CA VAL A 49 10.02 -2.72 -0.71
C VAL A 49 9.10 -1.99 -1.69
N LEU A 50 8.60 -2.74 -2.69
CA LEU A 50 7.61 -2.26 -3.63
C LEU A 50 6.24 -2.85 -3.27
N ASN A 51 5.28 -2.00 -2.97
CA ASN A 51 3.90 -2.40 -2.75
C ASN A 51 3.06 -2.05 -3.98
N PHE A 52 2.62 -3.07 -4.68
CA PHE A 52 1.61 -2.97 -5.73
C PHE A 52 0.30 -3.56 -5.21
N GLY A 53 -0.81 -2.88 -5.44
CA GLY A 53 -2.11 -3.34 -4.98
C GLY A 53 -3.25 -2.44 -5.45
N THR A 54 -4.47 -2.89 -5.21
CA THR A 54 -5.68 -2.14 -5.53
C THR A 54 -6.08 -1.18 -4.40
N ALA A 55 -6.86 -0.17 -4.73
CA ALA A 55 -7.44 0.77 -3.77
C ALA A 55 -8.75 1.35 -4.31
N GLY A 56 -9.66 1.68 -3.40
CA GLY A 56 -10.84 2.47 -3.72
C GLY A 56 -10.54 3.97 -3.72
N SER A 57 -11.22 4.75 -4.57
CA SER A 57 -11.10 6.19 -4.59
C SER A 57 -12.40 6.89 -4.99
N ARG A 58 -12.74 7.96 -4.25
CA ARG A 58 -13.81 8.89 -4.62
C ARG A 58 -13.29 10.09 -5.43
N ARG A 59 -11.97 10.26 -5.48
CA ARG A 59 -11.31 11.41 -6.13
C ARG A 59 -10.72 11.07 -7.49
N HIS A 60 -10.39 9.80 -7.71
CA HIS A 60 -9.78 9.33 -8.96
C HIS A 60 -10.63 8.23 -9.59
N PRO A 61 -10.80 8.24 -10.92
CA PRO A 61 -11.59 7.23 -11.62
C PRO A 61 -10.93 5.86 -11.56
N ALA A 62 -11.73 4.80 -11.59
CA ALA A 62 -11.26 3.43 -11.76
C ALA A 62 -10.37 3.31 -13.01
N GLY A 63 -9.34 2.48 -12.94
CA GLY A 63 -8.34 2.34 -14.00
C GLY A 63 -7.17 3.34 -13.90
N THR A 64 -7.12 4.17 -12.86
CA THR A 64 -5.99 5.10 -12.62
C THR A 64 -4.92 4.44 -11.76
N ALA A 65 -3.66 4.51 -12.19
CA ALA A 65 -2.51 4.16 -11.37
C ALA A 65 -1.97 5.41 -10.67
N LEU A 66 -1.77 5.33 -9.35
CA LEU A 66 -1.30 6.43 -8.49
C LEU A 66 -0.11 5.98 -7.66
N GLU A 67 0.90 6.83 -7.48
CA GLU A 67 1.96 6.59 -6.52
C GLU A 67 1.56 7.15 -5.15
N CYS A 68 1.39 6.28 -4.17
CA CYS A 68 1.13 6.69 -2.80
C CYS A 68 2.44 7.04 -2.10
N HIS A 69 2.68 8.33 -1.90
CA HIS A 69 3.86 8.84 -1.21
C HIS A 69 3.64 9.11 0.27
N ALA A 70 2.38 9.10 0.72
CA ALA A 70 2.01 9.36 2.11
C ALA A 70 0.90 8.41 2.57
N PHE A 71 0.97 8.01 3.85
CA PHE A 71 0.11 7.00 4.44
C PHE A 71 -0.45 7.46 5.78
N VAL A 72 -1.75 7.29 5.97
CA VAL A 72 -2.47 7.58 7.22
C VAL A 72 -3.31 6.38 7.66
N GLN A 73 -3.46 6.19 8.97
CA GLN A 73 -4.28 5.13 9.53
C GLN A 73 -5.70 5.66 9.76
N ARG A 74 -6.65 5.39 8.80
CA ARG A 74 -7.96 6.01 8.78
C ARG A 74 -8.95 5.52 9.84
N ASP A 75 -8.70 4.33 10.42
CA ASP A 75 -9.56 3.67 11.38
C ASP A 75 -9.03 3.68 12.83
N MET A 76 -7.90 4.33 13.10
CA MET A 76 -7.39 4.54 14.44
C MET A 76 -8.09 5.76 15.06
N ASP A 77 -9.18 5.53 15.77
CA ASP A 77 -9.94 6.58 16.43
C ASP A 77 -9.98 6.39 17.94
N VAL A 78 -9.12 7.11 18.62
CA VAL A 78 -9.02 7.18 20.07
C VAL A 78 -9.13 8.61 20.60
N ARG A 79 -9.87 9.45 19.88
CA ARG A 79 -10.08 10.87 20.24
C ARG A 79 -10.68 11.05 21.64
N GLY A 80 -11.40 10.06 22.13
CA GLY A 80 -11.86 10.03 23.53
C GLY A 80 -10.77 10.08 24.60
N LEU A 81 -9.51 9.77 24.22
CA LEU A 81 -8.31 9.89 25.06
C LEU A 81 -7.54 11.19 24.79
N GLY A 82 -8.08 12.12 24.02
CA GLY A 82 -7.39 13.37 23.64
C GLY A 82 -6.31 13.20 22.56
N VAL A 83 -6.27 12.06 21.87
CA VAL A 83 -5.31 11.75 20.81
C VAL A 83 -5.93 12.09 19.45
N PRO A 84 -5.20 12.70 18.50
CA PRO A 84 -5.73 12.99 17.17
C PRO A 84 -6.19 11.74 16.42
N LEU A 85 -7.19 11.90 15.55
CA LEU A 85 -7.62 10.82 14.65
C LEU A 85 -6.45 10.32 13.80
N GLY A 86 -6.29 9.01 13.69
CA GLY A 86 -5.20 8.36 12.95
C GLY A 86 -3.92 8.16 13.76
N ALA A 87 -3.75 8.86 14.90
CA ALA A 87 -2.56 8.71 15.73
C ALA A 87 -2.69 7.49 16.66
N THR A 88 -1.60 6.71 16.75
CA THR A 88 -1.50 5.62 17.72
C THR A 88 -1.10 6.21 19.09
N PRO A 89 -1.86 5.92 20.18
CA PRO A 89 -1.51 6.40 21.51
C PRO A 89 -0.11 5.94 21.93
N PHE A 90 0.61 6.81 22.63
CA PHE A 90 1.95 6.53 23.20
C PHE A 90 3.04 6.22 22.16
N ASP A 91 2.79 6.50 20.89
CA ASP A 91 3.70 6.28 19.75
C ASP A 91 4.19 7.64 19.21
N ALA A 92 4.73 8.48 20.11
CA ALA A 92 5.05 9.89 19.82
C ALA A 92 6.15 10.06 18.75
N ASP A 93 7.00 9.05 18.58
CA ASP A 93 8.09 9.08 17.59
C ASP A 93 7.62 8.76 16.16
N ILE A 94 6.38 8.32 16.00
CA ILE A 94 5.80 8.01 14.71
C ILE A 94 4.91 9.18 14.24
N PRO A 95 5.22 9.81 13.11
CA PRO A 95 4.38 10.88 12.59
C PRO A 95 2.98 10.36 12.21
N LEU A 96 1.97 11.22 12.38
CA LEU A 96 0.58 10.91 12.00
C LEU A 96 0.47 10.49 10.53
N ARG A 97 1.31 11.07 9.69
CA ARG A 97 1.41 10.81 8.26
C ARG A 97 2.82 10.35 7.95
N LEU A 98 2.95 9.10 7.51
CA LEU A 98 4.22 8.54 7.06
C LEU A 98 4.47 8.96 5.61
N GLU A 99 5.63 9.55 5.32
CA GLU A 99 5.96 10.04 3.99
C GLU A 99 7.22 9.36 3.44
N PHE A 100 7.19 9.02 2.16
CA PHE A 100 8.30 8.43 1.42
C PHE A 100 8.54 9.19 0.12
N PRO A 101 9.80 9.33 -0.31
CA PRO A 101 10.11 10.00 -1.57
C PRO A 101 9.45 9.28 -2.75
N PRO A 102 8.79 10.00 -3.67
CA PRO A 102 8.22 9.39 -4.87
C PRO A 102 9.32 8.93 -5.83
N VAL A 103 9.03 7.88 -6.60
CA VAL A 103 9.95 7.19 -7.51
C VAL A 103 9.48 7.27 -8.97
N PHE A 104 8.16 7.37 -9.17
CA PHE A 104 7.53 7.39 -10.49
C PHE A 104 7.03 8.78 -10.88
N PRO A 105 7.86 9.66 -11.48
CA PRO A 105 7.48 11.03 -11.80
C PRO A 105 6.33 11.15 -12.81
N GLN A 106 6.04 10.06 -13.54
CA GLN A 106 4.94 9.97 -14.50
C GLN A 106 3.58 9.65 -13.86
N LEU A 107 3.54 9.26 -12.57
CA LEU A 107 2.32 8.98 -11.84
C LEU A 107 1.89 10.18 -11.00
N ALA A 108 0.59 10.41 -10.92
CA ALA A 108 0.07 11.34 -9.94
C ALA A 108 0.30 10.81 -8.53
N GLN A 109 0.64 11.71 -7.61
CA GLN A 109 0.90 11.39 -6.23
C GLN A 109 -0.39 11.38 -5.42
N ALA A 110 -0.48 10.47 -4.44
CA ALA A 110 -1.66 10.31 -3.61
C ALA A 110 -1.32 10.05 -2.14
N VAL A 111 -2.28 10.34 -1.27
CA VAL A 111 -2.31 9.95 0.14
C VAL A 111 -3.16 8.69 0.28
N CYS A 112 -2.60 7.64 0.87
CA CYS A 112 -3.31 6.40 1.13
C CYS A 112 -3.85 6.35 2.56
N GLY A 113 -5.16 6.16 2.71
CA GLY A 113 -5.83 5.94 3.99
C GLY A 113 -6.09 4.46 4.23
N THR A 114 -5.36 3.84 5.15
CA THR A 114 -5.47 2.40 5.43
C THR A 114 -6.38 2.11 6.63
N GLY A 115 -7.20 1.08 6.51
CA GLY A 115 -8.04 0.58 7.63
C GLY A 115 -8.56 -0.83 7.38
N ASP A 116 -8.82 -1.59 8.46
CA ASP A 116 -9.28 -2.98 8.42
C ASP A 116 -10.80 -3.11 8.17
N SER A 117 -11.34 -2.18 7.38
CA SER A 117 -12.72 -2.23 6.91
C SER A 117 -12.79 -1.82 5.44
N PHE A 118 -13.66 -2.47 4.69
CA PHE A 118 -13.95 -2.06 3.33
C PHE A 118 -14.63 -0.69 3.35
N ALA A 119 -14.05 0.32 2.69
CA ALA A 119 -14.55 1.69 2.77
C ALA A 119 -15.74 1.86 1.81
N THR A 120 -16.91 2.11 2.36
CA THR A 120 -18.16 2.39 1.62
C THR A 120 -18.68 3.82 1.85
N THR A 121 -18.01 4.56 2.74
CA THR A 121 -18.35 5.93 3.09
C THR A 121 -17.10 6.80 3.06
N GLU A 122 -17.29 8.12 3.07
CA GLU A 122 -16.17 9.06 3.15
C GLU A 122 -15.36 8.88 4.43
N CYS A 123 -14.04 8.96 4.31
CA CYS A 123 -13.13 8.86 5.44
C CYS A 123 -13.09 10.14 6.25
N ALA A 124 -13.07 10.02 7.58
CA ALA A 124 -12.95 11.16 8.47
C ALA A 124 -11.54 11.79 8.47
N ILE A 125 -10.54 11.08 7.93
CA ILE A 125 -9.19 11.60 7.72
C ILE A 125 -8.97 11.82 6.22
N GLU A 126 -8.31 12.91 5.86
CA GLU A 126 -8.09 13.24 4.46
C GLU A 126 -7.13 12.26 3.78
N CYS A 127 -7.61 11.63 2.71
CA CYS A 127 -6.85 10.74 1.84
C CYS A 127 -7.43 10.74 0.42
N ASP A 128 -6.65 10.33 -0.55
CA ASP A 128 -7.03 10.26 -1.97
C ASP A 128 -7.51 8.88 -2.37
N VAL A 129 -6.90 7.85 -1.79
CA VAL A 129 -7.25 6.45 -1.98
C VAL A 129 -7.36 5.72 -0.65
N VAL A 130 -8.11 4.63 -0.62
CA VAL A 130 -8.30 3.79 0.58
C VAL A 130 -7.93 2.35 0.29
N ASP A 131 -7.20 1.74 1.21
CA ASP A 131 -6.81 0.34 1.17
C ASP A 131 -6.89 -0.32 2.56
N MET A 132 -6.36 -1.54 2.68
CA MET A 132 -6.36 -2.28 3.92
C MET A 132 -4.95 -2.64 4.45
N GLU A 133 -3.86 -2.33 3.74
CA GLU A 133 -2.49 -2.77 4.09
C GLU A 133 -1.45 -1.64 4.08
N GLY A 134 -1.59 -0.63 3.25
CA GLY A 134 -0.55 0.34 2.89
C GLY A 134 0.13 1.01 4.08
N TYR A 135 -0.64 1.50 5.05
CA TYR A 135 -0.07 2.09 6.27
C TYR A 135 0.75 1.10 7.09
N ALA A 136 0.29 -0.15 7.20
CA ALA A 136 1.01 -1.16 7.97
C ALA A 136 2.35 -1.51 7.33
N LEU A 137 2.40 -1.66 5.99
CA LEU A 137 3.62 -1.86 5.23
C LEU A 137 4.55 -0.65 5.34
N ALA A 138 4.01 0.56 5.18
CA ALA A 138 4.74 1.81 5.35
C ALA A 138 5.34 1.94 6.75
N LYS A 139 4.57 1.64 7.82
CA LYS A 139 5.05 1.70 9.20
C LYS A 139 6.18 0.70 9.46
N VAL A 140 6.07 -0.52 8.96
CA VAL A 140 7.17 -1.51 9.06
C VAL A 140 8.41 -0.98 8.36
N CYS A 141 8.30 -0.47 7.12
CA CYS A 141 9.46 0.07 6.40
C CYS A 141 10.07 1.30 7.09
N TRP A 142 9.24 2.17 7.69
CA TRP A 142 9.70 3.31 8.47
C TRP A 142 10.53 2.88 9.69
N LEU A 143 10.01 1.93 10.48
CA LEU A 143 10.69 1.40 11.67
C LEU A 143 11.97 0.65 11.30
N GLU A 144 11.96 -0.09 10.20
CA GLU A 144 13.10 -0.86 9.69
C GLU A 144 14.11 0.01 8.91
N ARG A 145 13.80 1.30 8.66
CA ARG A 145 14.60 2.24 7.87
C ARG A 145 14.97 1.70 6.50
N THR A 146 14.00 1.08 5.83
CA THR A 146 14.15 0.60 4.45
C THR A 146 13.34 1.43 3.47
N ARG A 147 13.78 1.43 2.20
CA ARG A 147 13.06 2.14 1.12
C ARG A 147 11.69 1.51 0.90
N PHE A 148 10.68 2.35 0.72
CA PHE A 148 9.31 1.93 0.44
C PHE A 148 8.72 2.76 -0.69
N THR A 149 8.11 2.09 -1.66
CA THR A 149 7.33 2.71 -2.74
C THR A 149 6.02 1.95 -2.89
N SER A 150 4.92 2.65 -3.01
CA SER A 150 3.61 2.04 -3.20
C SER A 150 2.91 2.62 -4.41
N VAL A 151 2.44 1.75 -5.29
CA VAL A 151 1.57 2.12 -6.40
C VAL A 151 0.23 1.43 -6.21
N LYS A 152 -0.83 2.22 -6.28
CA LYS A 152 -2.22 1.74 -6.19
C LYS A 152 -2.92 1.90 -7.53
N TRP A 153 -3.62 0.84 -7.92
CA TRP A 153 -4.57 0.87 -9.02
C TRP A 153 -5.96 1.12 -8.45
N VAL A 154 -6.59 2.18 -8.89
CA VAL A 154 -7.98 2.48 -8.47
C VAL A 154 -8.91 1.45 -9.09
N SER A 155 -9.47 0.58 -8.27
CA SER A 155 -10.36 -0.51 -8.69
C SER A 155 -11.83 -0.14 -8.61
N ASP A 156 -12.20 0.77 -7.72
CA ASP A 156 -13.58 1.08 -7.35
C ASP A 156 -13.76 2.50 -6.80
N GLY A 157 -15.01 2.90 -6.62
CA GLY A 157 -15.39 4.23 -6.14
C GLY A 157 -15.36 4.42 -4.63
N ALA A 158 -14.90 3.45 -3.85
CA ALA A 158 -15.00 3.42 -2.38
C ALA A 158 -16.43 3.73 -1.89
N ASP A 159 -17.42 3.09 -2.52
CA ASP A 159 -18.85 3.26 -2.26
C ASP A 159 -19.57 1.90 -2.13
N SER A 160 -20.89 1.90 -2.17
CA SER A 160 -21.69 0.68 -1.99
C SER A 160 -21.54 -0.36 -3.12
N THR A 161 -20.99 0.00 -4.29
CA THR A 161 -20.78 -0.90 -5.44
C THR A 161 -19.34 -1.44 -5.49
N ALA A 162 -18.45 -0.93 -4.65
CA ALA A 162 -17.01 -1.17 -4.68
C ALA A 162 -16.62 -2.66 -4.75
N GLY A 163 -17.36 -3.56 -4.09
CA GLY A 163 -17.05 -4.99 -4.10
C GLY A 163 -17.20 -5.64 -5.47
N ALA A 164 -18.19 -5.23 -6.28
CA ALA A 164 -18.39 -5.75 -7.63
C ALA A 164 -17.38 -5.13 -8.62
N ASP A 165 -17.13 -3.83 -8.48
CA ASP A 165 -16.22 -3.09 -9.35
C ASP A 165 -14.78 -3.56 -9.18
N TRP A 166 -14.35 -3.86 -7.95
CA TRP A 166 -13.03 -4.37 -7.63
C TRP A 166 -12.65 -5.60 -8.47
N GLN A 167 -13.52 -6.62 -8.49
CA GLN A 167 -13.22 -7.86 -9.22
C GLN A 167 -13.07 -7.64 -10.73
N SER A 168 -13.89 -6.77 -11.32
CA SER A 168 -13.86 -6.53 -12.77
C SER A 168 -12.61 -5.76 -13.23
N ASN A 169 -11.99 -4.99 -12.36
CA ASN A 169 -10.87 -4.09 -12.68
C ASN A 169 -9.48 -4.66 -12.37
N LEU A 170 -9.37 -5.87 -11.81
CA LEU A 170 -8.09 -6.49 -11.43
C LEU A 170 -7.17 -6.81 -12.61
N HIS A 171 -7.74 -7.19 -13.76
CA HIS A 171 -6.93 -7.74 -14.87
C HIS A 171 -5.89 -6.74 -15.40
N HIS A 172 -6.24 -5.49 -15.55
CA HIS A 172 -5.35 -4.47 -16.09
C HIS A 172 -4.30 -3.98 -15.05
N ALA A 173 -4.57 -4.18 -13.76
CA ALA A 173 -3.67 -3.76 -12.69
C ALA A 173 -2.34 -4.51 -12.72
N ALA A 174 -2.37 -5.84 -12.85
CA ALA A 174 -1.19 -6.69 -12.80
C ALA A 174 -0.19 -6.38 -13.92
N GLU A 175 -0.67 -6.19 -15.14
CA GLU A 175 0.17 -5.81 -16.29
C GLU A 175 0.79 -4.42 -16.10
N ARG A 176 0.01 -3.47 -15.58
CA ARG A 176 0.52 -2.12 -15.31
C ARG A 176 1.59 -2.11 -14.22
N PHE A 177 1.41 -2.91 -13.18
CA PHE A 177 2.41 -3.05 -12.11
C PHE A 177 3.71 -3.66 -12.63
N LEU A 178 3.65 -4.68 -13.49
CA LEU A 178 4.83 -5.27 -14.10
C LEU A 178 5.59 -4.24 -14.95
N GLN A 179 4.91 -3.45 -15.79
CA GLN A 179 5.53 -2.39 -16.58
C GLN A 179 6.25 -1.34 -15.72
N LEU A 180 5.65 -0.97 -14.57
CA LEU A 180 6.26 -0.02 -13.64
C LEU A 180 7.50 -0.63 -12.95
N TYR A 181 7.44 -1.90 -12.60
CA TYR A 181 8.58 -2.62 -12.05
C TYR A 181 9.75 -2.68 -13.05
N GLU A 182 9.50 -3.09 -14.29
CA GLU A 182 10.52 -3.16 -15.34
C GLU A 182 11.18 -1.79 -15.59
N HIS A 183 10.39 -0.72 -15.62
CA HIS A 183 10.92 0.64 -15.76
C HIS A 183 11.81 1.09 -14.59
N LEU A 184 11.55 0.61 -13.38
CA LEU A 184 12.39 0.91 -12.21
C LEU A 184 13.73 0.18 -12.28
N GLU A 185 13.74 -1.08 -12.66
CA GLU A 185 14.95 -1.89 -12.81
C GLU A 185 15.89 -1.32 -13.89
N GLU A 186 15.32 -0.80 -15.00
CA GLU A 186 16.11 -0.15 -16.07
C GLU A 186 16.84 1.12 -15.60
N LYS A 187 16.30 1.82 -14.59
CA LYS A 187 16.92 3.04 -14.05
C LYS A 187 18.01 2.76 -13.00
N ASP A 188 17.91 1.63 -12.32
CA ASP A 188 18.86 1.24 -11.27
C ASP A 188 20.04 0.40 -11.85
N SER A 189 19.99 0.04 -13.15
CA SER A 189 21.04 -0.71 -13.89
C SER A 189 22.03 0.23 -14.56
#